data_a9f10877096aabeebbd48d11f5963412
#
_entry.id   a9f10877096aabeebbd48d11f5963412
#
_cell.length_a   1.000
_cell.length_b   1.000
_cell.length_c   1.000
_cell.angle_alpha   90.00
_cell.angle_beta   90.00
_cell.angle_gamma   90.00
#
_symmetry.space_group_name_H-M   'P 1'
#
loop_
_entity.id
_entity.type
_entity.pdbx_description
1 polymer ?
#
loop_
_entity_poly.entity_id
_entity_poly.type
_entity_poly.pdbx_seq_one_letter_code
_entity_poly.pdbx_strand_id
1 'polypeptide(L)'
;MSIRIGANPIGWTNDDLQEIGGDTRLETCLAEAKQAGVVGLEKGHKLPSDGAALKDKLAEFGLSFVGGWYSTELLERSARDEFKAAKSHIAMTKGAGSDVVIVAETSNAIHGDRSKPLSERPRLHRGDWAGYGAKMTEFAERLADEGLRLCYHHHMGTIIQSERDIDALMAHTKPAVHLLLDTGHARWGGADPAGLARAYRSRIGHVHCKDVREEKMRESNAGDWSFLDSILGKGKELGVYTVPGDGAIDYLSVFDELKGYSGWVVLEAEQDPKKAPALPYAKKGVAHIRAALKEAGLA
;
A
#
# COMPACT_ATOMS: atom_id res chain seq x y z
N MET A 1 1.20 -22.13 -3.32
CA MET A 1 -0.04 -21.33 -3.11
C MET A 1 -0.18 -20.40 -4.31
N SER A 2 -1.42 -20.11 -4.75
CA SER A 2 -1.66 -19.21 -5.89
C SER A 2 -1.70 -17.75 -5.45
N ILE A 3 -1.44 -16.83 -6.38
CA ILE A 3 -1.66 -15.40 -6.18
C ILE A 3 -3.16 -15.13 -6.07
N ARG A 4 -3.54 -14.27 -5.12
CA ARG A 4 -4.93 -13.83 -4.90
C ARG A 4 -5.03 -12.34 -5.18
N ILE A 5 -6.11 -11.91 -5.83
CA ILE A 5 -6.33 -10.49 -6.12
C ILE A 5 -7.23 -9.90 -5.04
N GLY A 6 -6.72 -8.91 -4.32
CA GLY A 6 -7.45 -8.09 -3.36
C GLY A 6 -7.65 -6.67 -3.88
N ALA A 7 -8.30 -5.84 -3.07
CA ALA A 7 -8.35 -4.40 -3.27
C ALA A 7 -8.16 -3.64 -1.95
N ASN A 8 -7.68 -2.40 -2.04
CA ASN A 8 -7.74 -1.44 -0.96
C ASN A 8 -9.00 -0.58 -1.14
N PRO A 9 -9.80 -0.34 -0.08
CA PRO A 9 -11.04 0.43 -0.18
C PRO A 9 -10.82 1.92 -0.46
N ILE A 10 -9.58 2.42 -0.47
CA ILE A 10 -9.24 3.84 -0.65
C ILE A 10 -9.76 4.43 -1.98
N GLY A 11 -9.97 3.60 -2.99
CA GLY A 11 -10.59 3.99 -4.25
C GLY A 11 -12.09 4.31 -4.16
N TRP A 12 -12.76 3.87 -3.08
CA TRP A 12 -14.16 4.16 -2.78
C TRP A 12 -14.32 5.21 -1.69
N THR A 13 -13.48 5.14 -0.65
CA THR A 13 -13.51 6.00 0.55
C THR A 13 -12.07 6.25 0.99
N ASN A 14 -11.64 7.51 0.94
CA ASN A 14 -10.27 7.86 1.27
C ASN A 14 -10.05 7.85 2.79
N ASP A 15 -8.95 7.28 3.25
CA ASP A 15 -8.61 7.20 4.67
C ASP A 15 -7.92 8.48 5.18
N ASP A 16 -7.17 9.18 4.33
CA ASP A 16 -6.45 10.41 4.68
C ASP A 16 -7.36 11.65 4.60
N LEU A 17 -8.33 11.63 3.68
CA LEU A 17 -9.32 12.69 3.45
C LEU A 17 -10.72 12.08 3.45
N GLN A 18 -11.28 11.85 4.65
CA GLN A 18 -12.52 11.09 4.83
C GLN A 18 -13.77 11.72 4.19
N GLU A 19 -13.71 13.00 3.79
CA GLU A 19 -14.72 13.65 2.97
C GLU A 19 -14.76 13.14 1.52
N ILE A 20 -13.65 12.59 1.02
CA ILE A 20 -13.56 11.99 -0.32
C ILE A 20 -14.17 10.60 -0.30
N GLY A 21 -15.31 10.46 -0.96
CA GLY A 21 -16.13 9.25 -0.90
C GLY A 21 -16.82 9.03 0.46
N GLY A 22 -16.90 10.08 1.30
CA GLY A 22 -17.49 10.00 2.65
C GLY A 22 -18.95 9.55 2.67
N ASP A 23 -19.70 9.84 1.61
CA ASP A 23 -21.08 9.42 1.37
C ASP A 23 -21.22 7.99 0.84
N THR A 24 -20.15 7.35 0.38
CA THR A 24 -20.17 5.94 -0.06
C THR A 24 -20.38 5.02 1.13
N ARG A 25 -21.47 4.25 1.11
CA ARG A 25 -21.76 3.28 2.17
C ARG A 25 -20.77 2.11 2.12
N LEU A 26 -20.47 1.55 3.29
CA LEU A 26 -19.59 0.37 3.40
C LEU A 26 -20.10 -0.79 2.53
N GLU A 27 -21.39 -1.08 2.58
CA GLU A 27 -22.02 -2.16 1.79
C GLU A 27 -21.86 -1.94 0.29
N THR A 28 -21.92 -0.69 -0.17
CA THR A 28 -21.67 -0.34 -1.58
C THR A 28 -20.22 -0.65 -1.95
N CYS A 29 -19.25 -0.23 -1.13
CA CYS A 29 -17.84 -0.52 -1.34
C CYS A 29 -17.60 -2.04 -1.42
N LEU A 30 -18.13 -2.83 -0.48
CA LEU A 30 -17.94 -4.28 -0.43
C LEU A 30 -18.59 -4.99 -1.62
N ALA A 31 -19.83 -4.60 -1.99
CA ALA A 31 -20.53 -5.17 -3.13
C ALA A 31 -19.82 -4.86 -4.45
N GLU A 32 -19.34 -3.63 -4.63
CA GLU A 32 -18.62 -3.21 -5.83
C GLU A 32 -17.23 -3.86 -5.93
N ALA A 33 -16.49 -4.00 -4.82
CA ALA A 33 -15.24 -4.72 -4.77
C ALA A 33 -15.44 -6.18 -5.21
N LYS A 34 -16.46 -6.85 -4.68
CA LYS A 34 -16.85 -8.21 -5.12
C LYS A 34 -17.22 -8.24 -6.61
N GLN A 35 -18.00 -7.28 -7.08
CA GLN A 35 -18.41 -7.17 -8.48
C GLN A 35 -17.22 -6.88 -9.42
N ALA A 36 -16.19 -6.19 -8.94
CA ALA A 36 -14.94 -5.99 -9.68
C ALA A 36 -14.14 -7.30 -9.82
N GLY A 37 -14.44 -8.30 -8.98
CA GLY A 37 -13.88 -9.65 -9.06
C GLY A 37 -12.69 -9.89 -8.13
N VAL A 38 -12.50 -9.08 -7.10
CA VAL A 38 -11.51 -9.37 -6.04
C VAL A 38 -12.06 -10.37 -5.04
N VAL A 39 -11.17 -11.05 -4.32
CA VAL A 39 -11.53 -12.06 -3.32
C VAL A 39 -11.13 -11.65 -1.89
N GLY A 40 -10.57 -10.46 -1.72
CA GLY A 40 -10.22 -9.90 -0.42
C GLY A 40 -10.16 -8.39 -0.44
N LEU A 41 -10.21 -7.82 0.76
CA LEU A 41 -10.14 -6.36 0.96
C LEU A 41 -9.21 -6.02 2.12
N GLU A 42 -8.44 -4.94 1.97
CA GLU A 42 -7.64 -4.36 3.04
C GLU A 42 -8.51 -3.53 4.00
N LYS A 43 -7.91 -3.16 5.15
CA LYS A 43 -8.57 -2.32 6.15
C LYS A 43 -8.74 -0.90 5.62
N GLY A 44 -9.95 -0.40 5.65
CA GLY A 44 -10.28 1.01 5.50
C GLY A 44 -11.03 1.52 6.74
N HIS A 45 -11.13 2.83 6.92
CA HIS A 45 -11.70 3.46 8.11
C HIS A 45 -13.16 3.05 8.40
N LYS A 46 -13.95 2.72 7.37
CA LYS A 46 -15.37 2.30 7.52
C LYS A 46 -15.54 0.85 7.97
N LEU A 47 -14.50 0.02 7.86
CA LEU A 47 -14.55 -1.37 8.29
C LEU A 47 -14.45 -1.50 9.82
N PRO A 48 -15.04 -2.53 10.44
CA PRO A 48 -14.91 -2.79 11.87
C PRO A 48 -13.46 -2.84 12.35
N SER A 49 -13.21 -2.40 13.58
CA SER A 49 -11.89 -2.47 14.21
C SER A 49 -11.70 -3.72 15.08
N ASP A 50 -12.79 -4.44 15.41
CA ASP A 50 -12.73 -5.77 16.01
C ASP A 50 -12.49 -6.82 14.94
N GLY A 51 -11.54 -7.74 15.17
CA GLY A 51 -11.12 -8.70 14.15
C GLY A 51 -12.21 -9.71 13.78
N ALA A 52 -13.02 -10.19 14.72
CA ALA A 52 -14.11 -11.12 14.43
C ALA A 52 -15.22 -10.40 13.65
N ALA A 53 -15.63 -9.22 14.09
CA ALA A 53 -16.62 -8.41 13.39
C ALA A 53 -16.16 -8.01 11.98
N LEU A 54 -14.86 -7.74 11.79
CA LEU A 54 -14.25 -7.45 10.48
C LEU A 54 -14.35 -8.69 9.57
N LYS A 55 -13.96 -9.86 10.08
CA LYS A 55 -14.05 -11.12 9.35
C LYS A 55 -15.48 -11.41 8.91
N ASP A 56 -16.43 -11.31 9.85
CA ASP A 56 -17.84 -11.59 9.59
C ASP A 56 -18.42 -10.62 8.56
N LYS A 57 -18.12 -9.32 8.68
CA LYS A 57 -18.57 -8.30 7.73
C LYS A 57 -18.05 -8.57 6.32
N LEU A 58 -16.79 -8.93 6.15
CA LEU A 58 -16.24 -9.26 4.83
C LEU A 58 -16.83 -10.56 4.28
N ALA A 59 -17.06 -11.55 5.15
CA ALA A 59 -17.65 -12.84 4.77
C ALA A 59 -19.08 -12.71 4.22
N GLU A 60 -19.89 -11.73 4.70
CA GLU A 60 -21.21 -11.42 4.15
C GLU A 60 -21.18 -11.18 2.62
N PHE A 61 -20.05 -10.67 2.12
CA PHE A 61 -19.82 -10.38 0.70
C PHE A 61 -18.92 -11.41 -0.01
N GLY A 62 -18.55 -12.49 0.70
CA GLY A 62 -17.63 -13.51 0.18
C GLY A 62 -16.21 -12.95 -0.06
N LEU A 63 -15.77 -12.03 0.79
CA LEU A 63 -14.44 -11.44 0.80
C LEU A 63 -13.65 -11.93 2.02
N SER A 64 -12.32 -11.98 1.90
CA SER A 64 -11.40 -12.24 3.01
C SER A 64 -10.71 -10.95 3.42
N PHE A 65 -10.26 -10.89 4.68
CA PHE A 65 -9.37 -9.81 5.11
C PHE A 65 -7.95 -10.03 4.56
N VAL A 66 -7.37 -8.99 3.97
CA VAL A 66 -6.04 -9.05 3.34
C VAL A 66 -4.94 -8.60 4.30
N GLY A 67 -5.15 -7.49 4.97
CA GLY A 67 -4.19 -6.83 5.85
C GLY A 67 -4.61 -5.40 6.14
N GLY A 68 -3.83 -4.69 6.91
CA GLY A 68 -4.14 -3.29 7.22
C GLY A 68 -2.90 -2.47 7.53
N TRP A 69 -3.01 -1.18 7.23
CA TRP A 69 -2.00 -0.18 7.52
C TRP A 69 -1.86 0.04 9.03
N TYR A 70 -0.62 0.05 9.50
CA TYR A 70 -0.21 0.45 10.83
C TYR A 70 0.92 1.49 10.74
N SER A 71 0.67 2.70 11.24
CA SER A 71 1.66 3.78 11.32
C SER A 71 2.67 3.49 12.43
N THR A 72 3.94 3.27 12.06
CA THR A 72 5.01 3.12 13.06
C THR A 72 5.60 4.48 13.43
N GLU A 73 6.08 4.59 14.67
CA GLU A 73 6.80 5.74 15.20
C GLU A 73 8.18 5.30 15.76
N LEU A 74 8.90 4.47 15.00
CA LEU A 74 10.19 3.91 15.41
C LEU A 74 11.33 4.93 15.41
N LEU A 75 11.14 6.10 14.82
CA LEU A 75 12.07 7.20 15.02
C LEU A 75 12.03 7.72 16.48
N GLU A 76 10.85 7.68 17.10
CA GLU A 76 10.59 8.21 18.44
C GLU A 76 10.54 7.11 19.51
N ARG A 77 10.11 5.90 19.15
CA ARG A 77 9.89 4.78 20.07
C ARG A 77 10.97 3.71 19.95
N SER A 78 11.10 2.90 21.00
CA SER A 78 11.79 1.62 20.93
C SER A 78 10.90 0.58 20.21
N ALA A 79 11.50 -0.44 19.60
CA ALA A 79 10.76 -1.54 18.99
C ALA A 79 9.82 -2.25 19.97
N ARG A 80 10.22 -2.34 21.24
CA ARG A 80 9.39 -2.92 22.31
C ARG A 80 8.15 -2.07 22.61
N ASP A 81 8.29 -0.75 22.64
CA ASP A 81 7.17 0.14 22.94
C ASP A 81 6.26 0.28 21.71
N GLU A 82 6.82 0.25 20.50
CA GLU A 82 6.05 0.15 19.26
C GLU A 82 5.21 -1.13 19.21
N PHE A 83 5.79 -2.28 19.58
CA PHE A 83 5.06 -3.54 19.66
C PHE A 83 3.91 -3.50 20.69
N LYS A 84 4.10 -2.81 21.83
CA LYS A 84 3.02 -2.58 22.79
C LYS A 84 1.91 -1.69 22.21
N ALA A 85 2.28 -0.64 21.48
CA ALA A 85 1.33 0.25 20.83
C ALA A 85 0.52 -0.48 19.74
N ALA A 86 1.14 -1.42 19.03
CA ALA A 86 0.51 -2.20 17.97
C ALA A 86 -0.45 -3.30 18.44
N LYS A 87 -0.62 -3.55 19.75
CA LYS A 87 -1.40 -4.69 20.26
C LYS A 87 -2.83 -4.80 19.72
N SER A 88 -3.54 -3.69 19.62
CA SER A 88 -4.91 -3.69 19.08
C SER A 88 -4.93 -4.06 17.60
N HIS A 89 -3.98 -3.53 16.81
CA HIS A 89 -3.83 -3.87 15.40
C HIS A 89 -3.45 -5.34 15.18
N ILE A 90 -2.53 -5.87 16.00
CA ILE A 90 -2.14 -7.29 16.01
C ILE A 90 -3.36 -8.17 16.29
N ALA A 91 -4.13 -7.85 17.34
CA ALA A 91 -5.33 -8.62 17.71
C ALA A 91 -6.39 -8.58 16.61
N MET A 92 -6.64 -7.39 16.02
CA MET A 92 -7.56 -7.23 14.88
C MET A 92 -7.11 -8.09 13.70
N THR A 93 -5.85 -7.98 13.30
CA THR A 93 -5.31 -8.71 12.12
C THR A 93 -5.44 -10.23 12.29
N LYS A 94 -5.03 -10.75 13.45
CA LYS A 94 -5.17 -12.19 13.76
C LYS A 94 -6.62 -12.63 13.83
N GLY A 95 -7.48 -11.84 14.50
CA GLY A 95 -8.90 -12.13 14.63
C GLY A 95 -9.63 -12.12 13.30
N ALA A 96 -9.23 -11.28 12.37
CA ALA A 96 -9.77 -11.22 11.01
C ALA A 96 -9.20 -12.32 10.08
N GLY A 97 -8.20 -13.09 10.54
CA GLY A 97 -7.64 -14.23 9.79
C GLY A 97 -6.58 -13.87 8.76
N SER A 98 -5.90 -12.72 8.91
CA SER A 98 -4.75 -12.34 8.10
C SER A 98 -3.44 -12.52 8.87
N ASP A 99 -2.35 -12.71 8.13
CA ASP A 99 -0.97 -12.70 8.62
C ASP A 99 -0.18 -11.45 8.20
N VAL A 100 -0.81 -10.51 7.46
CA VAL A 100 -0.13 -9.34 6.87
C VAL A 100 -0.37 -8.09 7.70
N VAL A 101 0.72 -7.48 8.17
CA VAL A 101 0.75 -6.14 8.77
C VAL A 101 1.51 -5.20 7.83
N ILE A 102 0.81 -4.22 7.29
CA ILE A 102 1.38 -3.21 6.38
C ILE A 102 1.86 -2.05 7.24
N VAL A 103 3.14 -1.70 7.15
CA VAL A 103 3.71 -0.62 7.98
C VAL A 103 4.41 0.44 7.15
N ALA A 104 4.31 1.69 7.59
CA ALA A 104 5.19 2.77 7.17
C ALA A 104 5.62 3.59 8.38
N GLU A 105 6.81 4.20 8.32
CA GLU A 105 7.26 5.12 9.35
C GLU A 105 6.61 6.48 9.16
N THR A 106 5.89 6.94 10.16
CA THR A 106 5.07 8.15 10.05
C THR A 106 5.38 9.22 11.09
N SER A 107 6.35 9.03 11.99
CA SER A 107 6.68 10.01 13.05
C SER A 107 6.83 11.45 12.52
N ASN A 108 7.40 11.60 11.35
CA ASN A 108 7.65 12.89 10.71
C ASN A 108 7.15 12.95 9.25
N ALA A 109 6.26 12.04 8.87
CA ALA A 109 5.72 11.99 7.51
C ALA A 109 4.86 13.23 7.20
N ILE A 110 4.87 13.65 5.93
CA ILE A 110 4.15 14.84 5.45
C ILE A 110 3.03 14.49 4.46
N HIS A 111 2.79 13.22 4.16
CA HIS A 111 1.79 12.82 3.16
C HIS A 111 0.37 13.27 3.52
N GLY A 112 0.02 13.34 4.80
CA GLY A 112 -1.28 13.85 5.28
C GLY A 112 -1.35 15.39 5.42
N ASP A 113 -0.27 16.13 5.19
CA ASP A 113 -0.24 17.59 5.33
C ASP A 113 -0.28 18.28 3.97
N ARG A 114 -1.45 18.84 3.65
CA ARG A 114 -1.70 19.52 2.38
C ARG A 114 -0.90 20.82 2.19
N SER A 115 -0.37 21.38 3.28
CA SER A 115 0.46 22.59 3.25
C SER A 115 1.93 22.29 2.92
N LYS A 116 2.34 21.03 2.91
CA LYS A 116 3.72 20.59 2.71
C LYS A 116 3.95 20.06 1.30
N PRO A 117 4.82 20.73 0.51
CA PRO A 117 5.22 20.21 -0.79
C PRO A 117 6.08 18.95 -0.63
N LEU A 118 6.03 18.04 -1.62
CA LEU A 118 6.76 16.77 -1.58
C LEU A 118 8.29 16.93 -1.52
N SER A 119 8.82 18.06 -1.97
CA SER A 119 10.27 18.36 -1.83
C SER A 119 10.72 18.45 -0.36
N GLU A 120 9.82 18.83 0.55
CA GLU A 120 10.08 18.92 2.00
C GLU A 120 10.00 17.57 2.73
N ARG A 121 9.83 16.46 2.02
CA ARG A 121 9.73 15.17 2.68
C ARG A 121 10.91 14.89 3.63
N PRO A 122 10.69 14.21 4.75
CA PRO A 122 11.76 13.85 5.67
C PRO A 122 12.73 12.84 5.02
N ARG A 123 13.97 12.85 5.48
CA ARG A 123 15.03 11.92 5.06
C ARG A 123 15.83 11.48 6.27
N LEU A 124 16.24 10.22 6.30
CA LEU A 124 17.21 9.74 7.28
C LEU A 124 18.63 10.19 6.91
N HIS A 125 19.39 10.66 7.88
CA HIS A 125 20.81 10.86 7.69
C HIS A 125 21.56 9.52 7.59
N ARG A 126 22.70 9.53 6.91
CA ARG A 126 23.47 8.30 6.67
C ARG A 126 23.79 7.51 7.95
N GLY A 127 24.01 8.21 9.06
CA GLY A 127 24.35 7.60 10.35
C GLY A 127 23.18 6.94 11.07
N ASP A 128 21.94 7.26 10.71
CA ASP A 128 20.74 6.81 11.43
C ASP A 128 20.18 5.48 10.92
N TRP A 129 20.58 5.09 9.71
CA TRP A 129 20.04 3.88 9.05
C TRP A 129 20.25 2.61 9.86
N ALA A 130 21.44 2.42 10.45
CA ALA A 130 21.74 1.22 11.24
C ALA A 130 20.85 1.13 12.48
N GLY A 131 20.65 2.26 13.18
CA GLY A 131 19.78 2.33 14.37
C GLY A 131 18.31 2.11 14.02
N TYR A 132 17.82 2.78 12.98
CA TYR A 132 16.46 2.61 12.49
C TYR A 132 16.21 1.17 12.02
N GLY A 133 17.10 0.62 11.19
CA GLY A 133 16.99 -0.75 10.67
C GLY A 133 17.01 -1.82 11.75
N ALA A 134 17.79 -1.61 12.83
CA ALA A 134 17.78 -2.49 13.99
C ALA A 134 16.42 -2.50 14.70
N LYS A 135 15.83 -1.31 14.94
CA LYS A 135 14.50 -1.19 15.55
C LYS A 135 13.41 -1.82 14.67
N MET A 136 13.42 -1.55 13.36
CA MET A 136 12.47 -2.13 12.41
C MET A 136 12.59 -3.64 12.36
N THR A 137 13.82 -4.17 12.39
CA THR A 137 14.06 -5.62 12.43
C THR A 137 13.51 -6.23 13.71
N GLU A 138 13.80 -5.66 14.88
CA GLU A 138 13.30 -6.16 16.17
C GLU A 138 11.77 -6.13 16.20
N PHE A 139 11.14 -5.07 15.67
CA PHE A 139 9.67 -4.98 15.59
C PHE A 139 9.10 -6.08 14.68
N ALA A 140 9.72 -6.32 13.52
CA ALA A 140 9.30 -7.36 12.59
C ALA A 140 9.48 -8.78 13.17
N GLU A 141 10.59 -9.02 13.88
CA GLU A 141 10.83 -10.31 14.57
C GLU A 141 9.76 -10.57 15.65
N ARG A 142 9.37 -9.54 16.42
CA ARG A 142 8.28 -9.66 17.41
C ARG A 142 6.91 -9.93 16.77
N LEU A 143 6.63 -9.35 15.60
CA LEU A 143 5.42 -9.67 14.83
C LEU A 143 5.46 -11.10 14.30
N ALA A 144 6.63 -11.57 13.86
CA ALA A 144 6.82 -12.95 13.39
C ALA A 144 6.59 -13.98 14.52
N ASP A 145 7.00 -13.67 15.75
CA ASP A 145 6.72 -14.51 16.93
C ASP A 145 5.19 -14.63 17.19
N GLU A 146 4.41 -13.64 16.77
CA GLU A 146 2.93 -13.66 16.81
C GLU A 146 2.30 -14.35 15.57
N GLY A 147 3.11 -14.84 14.63
CA GLY A 147 2.65 -15.43 13.37
C GLY A 147 2.25 -14.41 12.33
N LEU A 148 2.72 -13.15 12.44
CA LEU A 148 2.43 -12.07 11.53
C LEU A 148 3.65 -11.69 10.70
N ARG A 149 3.41 -11.23 9.48
CA ARG A 149 4.42 -10.77 8.54
C ARG A 149 4.38 -9.26 8.43
N LEU A 150 5.47 -8.60 8.78
CA LEU A 150 5.65 -7.19 8.52
C LEU A 150 5.98 -6.95 7.04
N CYS A 151 5.16 -6.15 6.37
CA CYS A 151 5.40 -5.69 5.00
C CYS A 151 5.57 -4.16 5.01
N TYR A 152 6.80 -3.71 4.81
CA TYR A 152 7.10 -2.27 4.82
C TYR A 152 6.63 -1.62 3.53
N HIS A 153 5.75 -0.65 3.66
CA HIS A 153 5.21 0.15 2.57
C HIS A 153 6.04 1.44 2.41
N HIS A 154 6.85 1.50 1.35
CA HIS A 154 7.48 2.75 0.95
C HIS A 154 6.41 3.70 0.40
N HIS A 155 6.44 4.96 0.81
CA HIS A 155 5.35 5.88 0.52
C HIS A 155 5.86 7.30 0.25
N MET A 156 5.20 7.99 -0.70
CA MET A 156 5.48 9.40 -0.94
C MET A 156 5.28 10.23 0.32
N GLY A 157 6.16 11.21 0.56
CA GLY A 157 6.08 12.07 1.74
C GLY A 157 6.59 11.46 3.05
N THR A 158 7.21 10.27 3.01
CA THR A 158 7.83 9.60 4.17
C THR A 158 9.36 9.54 4.04
N ILE A 159 10.02 8.99 5.07
CA ILE A 159 11.49 8.78 5.04
C ILE A 159 11.90 7.73 4.01
N ILE A 160 11.03 6.80 3.63
CA ILE A 160 11.28 5.76 2.63
C ILE A 160 10.40 6.01 1.42
N GLN A 161 10.90 6.76 0.45
CA GLN A 161 10.16 7.15 -0.76
C GLN A 161 10.88 6.75 -2.04
N SER A 162 12.19 7.01 -2.14
CA SER A 162 12.98 6.77 -3.35
C SER A 162 13.59 5.37 -3.37
N GLU A 163 14.05 4.92 -4.54
CA GLU A 163 14.81 3.68 -4.70
C GLU A 163 15.99 3.62 -3.70
N ARG A 164 16.75 4.70 -3.59
CA ARG A 164 17.86 4.81 -2.63
C ARG A 164 17.43 4.58 -1.18
N ASP A 165 16.25 5.08 -0.79
CA ASP A 165 15.75 4.89 0.58
C ASP A 165 15.30 3.44 0.79
N ILE A 166 14.67 2.83 -0.24
CA ILE A 166 14.29 1.41 -0.23
C ILE A 166 15.53 0.52 -0.12
N ASP A 167 16.56 0.78 -0.93
CA ASP A 167 17.84 0.06 -0.88
C ASP A 167 18.49 0.15 0.49
N ALA A 168 18.49 1.36 1.08
CA ALA A 168 19.04 1.58 2.41
C ALA A 168 18.25 0.84 3.49
N LEU A 169 16.90 0.86 3.43
CA LEU A 169 16.06 0.08 4.33
C LEU A 169 16.38 -1.41 4.23
N MET A 170 16.41 -1.95 3.01
CA MET A 170 16.63 -3.37 2.78
C MET A 170 18.03 -3.82 3.18
N ALA A 171 19.04 -2.96 3.01
CA ALA A 171 20.43 -3.23 3.41
C ALA A 171 20.63 -3.21 4.93
N HIS A 172 19.85 -2.40 5.67
CA HIS A 172 19.99 -2.25 7.11
C HIS A 172 18.98 -3.05 7.91
N THR A 173 18.13 -3.85 7.27
CA THR A 173 17.14 -4.72 7.93
C THR A 173 17.37 -6.18 7.61
N LYS A 174 16.96 -7.07 8.55
CA LYS A 174 17.05 -8.52 8.40
C LYS A 174 15.83 -9.09 7.64
N PRO A 175 15.85 -10.40 7.27
CA PRO A 175 14.79 -11.06 6.48
C PRO A 175 13.38 -10.99 7.06
N ALA A 176 13.19 -10.78 8.35
CA ALA A 176 11.87 -10.60 8.96
C ALA A 176 11.13 -9.35 8.46
N VAL A 177 11.86 -8.34 7.98
CA VAL A 177 11.29 -7.17 7.32
C VAL A 177 11.06 -7.46 5.85
N HIS A 178 9.83 -7.66 5.45
CA HIS A 178 9.46 -7.80 4.03
C HIS A 178 9.15 -6.43 3.42
N LEU A 179 9.38 -6.33 2.11
CA LEU A 179 8.97 -5.18 1.33
C LEU A 179 7.52 -5.38 0.86
N LEU A 180 6.67 -4.39 1.06
CA LEU A 180 5.49 -4.21 0.25
C LEU A 180 5.93 -3.46 -1.01
N LEU A 181 5.82 -4.10 -2.15
CA LEU A 181 6.09 -3.47 -3.45
C LEU A 181 4.84 -2.72 -3.89
N ASP A 182 4.81 -1.41 -3.74
CA ASP A 182 3.82 -0.54 -4.36
C ASP A 182 4.35 0.02 -5.67
N THR A 183 3.73 -0.34 -6.78
CA THR A 183 4.21 0.02 -8.11
C THR A 183 4.07 1.52 -8.41
N GLY A 184 3.01 2.16 -7.91
CA GLY A 184 2.77 3.59 -8.10
C GLY A 184 3.70 4.47 -7.28
N HIS A 185 3.85 4.16 -5.99
CA HIS A 185 4.80 4.88 -5.13
C HIS A 185 6.25 4.69 -5.60
N ALA A 186 6.62 3.48 -6.07
CA ALA A 186 7.93 3.24 -6.66
C ALA A 186 8.15 4.13 -7.89
N ARG A 187 7.23 4.10 -8.86
CA ARG A 187 7.33 4.88 -10.09
C ARG A 187 7.44 6.38 -9.81
N TRP A 188 6.57 6.91 -8.93
CA TRP A 188 6.61 8.33 -8.57
C TRP A 188 7.84 8.69 -7.73
N GLY A 189 8.32 7.80 -6.88
CA GLY A 189 9.58 7.94 -6.13
C GLY A 189 10.84 7.84 -6.99
N GLY A 190 10.72 7.60 -8.29
CA GLY A 190 11.82 7.53 -9.25
C GLY A 190 12.46 6.15 -9.40
N ALA A 191 11.83 5.09 -8.85
CA ALA A 191 12.29 3.72 -9.00
C ALA A 191 11.61 3.02 -10.19
N ASP A 192 12.27 1.97 -10.70
CA ASP A 192 11.66 1.01 -11.61
C ASP A 192 10.98 -0.11 -10.80
N PRO A 193 9.64 -0.26 -10.85
CA PRO A 193 8.95 -1.29 -10.10
C PRO A 193 9.41 -2.72 -10.44
N ALA A 194 9.72 -3.00 -11.70
CA ALA A 194 10.25 -4.30 -12.12
C ALA A 194 11.68 -4.52 -11.60
N GLY A 195 12.50 -3.46 -11.60
CA GLY A 195 13.84 -3.48 -11.00
C GLY A 195 13.81 -3.80 -9.51
N LEU A 196 12.90 -3.15 -8.75
CA LEU A 196 12.68 -3.45 -7.33
C LEU A 196 12.17 -4.89 -7.11
N ALA A 197 11.22 -5.36 -7.95
CA ALA A 197 10.73 -6.73 -7.90
C ALA A 197 11.87 -7.74 -8.07
N ARG A 198 12.76 -7.51 -9.02
CA ARG A 198 13.95 -8.32 -9.28
C ARG A 198 14.93 -8.30 -8.12
N ALA A 199 15.28 -7.09 -7.62
CA ALA A 199 16.26 -6.91 -6.57
C ALA A 199 15.84 -7.55 -5.24
N TYR A 200 14.54 -7.45 -4.91
CA TYR A 200 14.03 -7.86 -3.60
C TYR A 200 13.04 -9.03 -3.64
N ARG A 201 13.03 -9.82 -4.72
CA ARG A 201 12.11 -10.95 -4.96
C ARG A 201 11.89 -11.83 -3.71
N SER A 202 12.95 -12.22 -3.03
CA SER A 202 12.89 -13.10 -1.84
C SER A 202 12.35 -12.40 -0.59
N ARG A 203 12.23 -11.09 -0.62
CA ARG A 203 11.76 -10.26 0.51
C ARG A 203 10.46 -9.51 0.22
N ILE A 204 9.86 -9.67 -0.96
CA ILE A 204 8.53 -9.13 -1.23
C ILE A 204 7.51 -9.98 -0.50
N GLY A 205 6.82 -9.37 0.46
CA GLY A 205 5.78 -10.01 1.26
C GLY A 205 4.36 -9.63 0.85
N HIS A 206 4.21 -8.52 0.12
CA HIS A 206 2.93 -7.98 -0.32
C HIS A 206 3.10 -7.10 -1.56
N VAL A 207 2.06 -6.94 -2.37
CA VAL A 207 2.12 -6.15 -3.61
C VAL A 207 0.90 -5.26 -3.73
N HIS A 208 1.13 -3.94 -3.89
CA HIS A 208 0.11 -2.98 -4.32
C HIS A 208 0.28 -2.66 -5.80
N CYS A 209 -0.78 -2.87 -6.57
CA CYS A 209 -0.87 -2.50 -7.97
C CYS A 209 -1.57 -1.16 -8.08
N LYS A 210 -0.78 -0.11 -8.04
CA LYS A 210 -1.17 1.29 -8.20
C LYS A 210 -0.48 1.82 -9.46
N ASP A 211 -1.22 2.40 -10.39
CA ASP A 211 -0.66 2.93 -11.63
C ASP A 211 -0.52 4.45 -11.58
N VAL A 212 0.20 5.04 -12.52
CA VAL A 212 0.56 6.45 -12.52
C VAL A 212 0.23 7.09 -13.86
N ARG A 213 -0.50 8.21 -13.84
CA ARG A 213 -0.64 9.10 -14.99
C ARG A 213 0.61 9.98 -15.09
N GLU A 214 1.53 9.60 -15.97
CA GLU A 214 2.85 10.25 -16.06
C GLU A 214 2.80 11.76 -16.31
N GLU A 215 1.84 12.22 -17.10
CA GLU A 215 1.67 13.65 -17.34
C GLU A 215 1.32 14.37 -16.03
N LYS A 216 0.38 13.84 -15.25
CA LYS A 216 0.00 14.39 -13.95
C LYS A 216 1.12 14.29 -12.91
N MET A 217 1.89 13.23 -12.93
CA MET A 217 3.08 13.09 -12.10
C MET A 217 4.12 14.16 -12.44
N ARG A 218 4.39 14.41 -13.73
CA ARG A 218 5.32 15.44 -14.17
C ARG A 218 4.82 16.86 -13.80
N GLU A 219 3.53 17.11 -13.96
CA GLU A 219 2.90 18.38 -13.56
C GLU A 219 3.01 18.61 -12.05
N SER A 220 2.70 17.58 -11.23
CA SER A 220 2.82 17.63 -9.78
C SER A 220 4.27 17.91 -9.33
N ASN A 221 5.23 17.18 -9.90
CA ASN A 221 6.65 17.34 -9.58
C ASN A 221 7.17 18.75 -9.99
N ALA A 222 6.78 19.24 -11.15
CA ALA A 222 7.17 20.58 -11.62
C ALA A 222 6.56 21.70 -10.76
N GLY A 223 5.35 21.49 -10.26
CA GLY A 223 4.65 22.44 -9.39
C GLY A 223 4.97 22.26 -7.90
N ASP A 224 5.77 21.27 -7.57
CA ASP A 224 6.11 20.89 -6.18
C ASP A 224 4.87 20.84 -5.28
N TRP A 225 3.87 20.07 -5.70
CA TRP A 225 2.61 19.99 -4.98
C TRP A 225 2.74 19.11 -3.73
N SER A 226 1.81 19.31 -2.79
CA SER A 226 1.62 18.36 -1.70
C SER A 226 1.17 16.99 -2.23
N PHE A 227 1.37 15.93 -1.44
CA PHE A 227 0.88 14.60 -1.82
C PHE A 227 -0.63 14.60 -2.05
N LEU A 228 -1.40 15.19 -1.14
CA LEU A 228 -2.86 15.20 -1.23
C LEU A 228 -3.37 15.99 -2.44
N ASP A 229 -2.78 17.14 -2.77
CA ASP A 229 -3.17 17.88 -3.98
C ASP A 229 -2.83 17.11 -5.26
N SER A 230 -1.75 16.35 -5.22
CA SER A 230 -1.30 15.54 -6.35
C SER A 230 -2.23 14.36 -6.63
N ILE A 231 -2.68 13.66 -5.59
CA ILE A 231 -3.59 12.51 -5.76
C ILE A 231 -5.03 12.93 -6.09
N LEU A 232 -5.47 14.09 -5.59
CA LEU A 232 -6.79 14.61 -5.87
C LEU A 232 -6.90 15.29 -7.25
N GLY A 233 -5.80 15.85 -7.75
CA GLY A 233 -5.79 16.68 -8.94
C GLY A 233 -6.49 18.04 -8.73
N LYS A 234 -6.15 19.03 -9.55
CA LYS A 234 -6.71 20.37 -9.46
C LYS A 234 -8.10 20.46 -10.11
N GLY A 235 -9.03 21.06 -9.39
CA GLY A 235 -10.39 21.31 -9.90
C GLY A 235 -11.08 20.00 -10.33
N LYS A 236 -11.43 19.90 -11.63
CA LYS A 236 -12.07 18.71 -12.22
C LYS A 236 -11.08 17.66 -12.77
N GLU A 237 -9.79 17.97 -12.77
CA GLU A 237 -8.77 17.07 -13.31
C GLU A 237 -8.52 15.86 -12.39
N LEU A 238 -8.08 14.77 -13.02
CA LEU A 238 -7.65 13.56 -12.30
C LEU A 238 -6.27 13.79 -11.67
N GLY A 239 -6.02 13.11 -10.56
CA GLY A 239 -4.71 13.12 -9.88
C GLY A 239 -3.69 12.17 -10.50
N VAL A 240 -2.55 12.07 -9.83
CA VAL A 240 -1.38 11.28 -10.26
C VAL A 240 -1.71 9.78 -10.32
N TYR A 241 -2.34 9.25 -9.28
CA TYR A 241 -2.60 7.81 -9.20
C TYR A 241 -3.84 7.38 -9.97
N THR A 242 -3.77 6.15 -10.48
CA THR A 242 -4.86 5.47 -11.17
C THR A 242 -4.76 3.96 -10.98
N VAL A 243 -5.70 3.23 -11.57
CA VAL A 243 -5.71 1.77 -11.57
C VAL A 243 -4.82 1.19 -12.67
N PRO A 244 -4.29 -0.04 -12.50
CA PRO A 244 -3.55 -0.76 -13.54
C PRO A 244 -4.23 -0.73 -14.91
N GLY A 245 -3.44 -0.43 -15.94
CA GLY A 245 -3.91 -0.32 -17.32
C GLY A 245 -4.62 1.00 -17.67
N ASP A 246 -4.61 1.98 -16.76
CA ASP A 246 -5.02 3.37 -17.00
C ASP A 246 -3.85 4.34 -16.89
N GLY A 247 -2.67 3.87 -16.58
CA GLY A 247 -1.44 4.62 -16.44
C GLY A 247 -0.32 4.07 -17.33
N ALA A 248 0.91 4.19 -16.86
CA ALA A 248 2.11 3.93 -17.66
C ALA A 248 2.97 2.76 -17.15
N ILE A 249 2.54 2.03 -16.13
CA ILE A 249 3.33 0.94 -15.55
C ILE A 249 3.14 -0.33 -16.38
N ASP A 250 4.25 -0.94 -16.78
CA ASP A 250 4.26 -2.24 -17.44
C ASP A 250 4.16 -3.37 -16.39
N TYR A 251 2.92 -3.82 -16.15
CA TYR A 251 2.63 -4.87 -15.17
C TYR A 251 3.13 -6.25 -15.59
N LEU A 252 3.28 -6.51 -16.88
CA LEU A 252 3.88 -7.78 -17.34
C LEU A 252 5.33 -7.87 -16.87
N SER A 253 6.13 -6.82 -17.10
CA SER A 253 7.51 -6.77 -16.63
C SER A 253 7.63 -6.89 -15.11
N VAL A 254 6.71 -6.29 -14.33
CA VAL A 254 6.71 -6.42 -12.88
C VAL A 254 6.41 -7.87 -12.45
N PHE A 255 5.38 -8.49 -13.03
CA PHE A 255 4.96 -9.84 -12.64
C PHE A 255 5.94 -10.92 -13.11
N ASP A 256 6.63 -10.73 -14.22
CA ASP A 256 7.69 -11.64 -14.64
C ASP A 256 8.82 -11.77 -13.61
N GLU A 257 9.08 -10.69 -12.86
CA GLU A 257 10.05 -10.70 -11.77
C GLU A 257 9.50 -11.27 -10.45
N LEU A 258 8.19 -11.51 -10.35
CA LEU A 258 7.54 -12.09 -9.16
C LEU A 258 7.37 -13.62 -9.23
N LYS A 259 8.10 -14.30 -10.11
CA LYS A 259 8.05 -15.78 -10.18
C LYS A 259 8.44 -16.40 -8.85
N GLY A 260 7.54 -17.25 -8.33
CA GLY A 260 7.66 -17.86 -7.01
C GLY A 260 6.98 -17.09 -5.88
N TYR A 261 6.50 -15.87 -6.14
CA TYR A 261 5.66 -15.14 -5.18
C TYR A 261 4.31 -15.86 -4.99
N SER A 262 3.87 -15.91 -3.75
CA SER A 262 2.54 -16.40 -3.40
C SER A 262 1.97 -15.48 -2.32
N GLY A 263 0.77 -14.98 -2.54
CA GLY A 263 0.17 -14.04 -1.59
C GLY A 263 -0.89 -13.17 -2.24
N TRP A 264 -0.98 -11.93 -1.79
CA TRP A 264 -1.92 -10.95 -2.30
C TRP A 264 -1.27 -9.99 -3.30
N VAL A 265 -1.98 -9.73 -4.37
CA VAL A 265 -1.76 -8.62 -5.29
C VAL A 265 -2.98 -7.73 -5.15
N VAL A 266 -2.79 -6.52 -4.65
CA VAL A 266 -3.88 -5.64 -4.24
C VAL A 266 -4.03 -4.50 -5.23
N LEU A 267 -5.22 -4.36 -5.80
CA LEU A 267 -5.61 -3.16 -6.54
C LEU A 267 -5.71 -1.99 -5.57
N GLU A 268 -4.95 -0.94 -5.83
CA GLU A 268 -5.03 0.30 -5.08
C GLU A 268 -4.95 1.51 -6.01
N ALA A 269 -5.81 2.49 -5.79
CA ALA A 269 -5.75 3.77 -6.46
C ALA A 269 -6.40 4.85 -5.59
N GLU A 270 -5.58 5.77 -5.13
CA GLU A 270 -6.05 6.94 -4.38
C GLU A 270 -6.62 7.97 -5.36
N GLN A 271 -7.92 7.92 -5.56
CA GLN A 271 -8.65 8.78 -6.49
C GLN A 271 -9.92 9.36 -5.85
N ASP A 272 -10.35 10.50 -6.33
CA ASP A 272 -11.68 11.04 -5.99
C ASP A 272 -12.75 10.25 -6.77
N PRO A 273 -13.64 9.47 -6.12
CA PRO A 273 -14.65 8.68 -6.80
C PRO A 273 -15.68 9.52 -7.57
N LYS A 274 -15.77 10.83 -7.32
CA LYS A 274 -16.60 11.75 -8.12
C LYS A 274 -15.98 12.06 -9.49
N LYS A 275 -14.65 11.94 -9.60
CA LYS A 275 -13.89 12.15 -10.86
C LYS A 275 -13.57 10.82 -11.54
N ALA A 276 -13.27 9.80 -10.76
CA ALA A 276 -12.93 8.43 -11.18
C ALA A 276 -13.86 7.43 -10.49
N PRO A 277 -15.05 7.15 -11.05
CA PRO A 277 -16.04 6.27 -10.42
C PRO A 277 -15.43 4.91 -10.04
N ALA A 278 -15.56 4.51 -8.77
CA ALA A 278 -14.80 3.42 -8.18
C ALA A 278 -15.02 2.08 -8.90
N LEU A 279 -16.25 1.66 -9.13
CA LEU A 279 -16.55 0.36 -9.75
C LEU A 279 -16.02 0.20 -11.19
N PRO A 280 -16.22 1.14 -12.13
CA PRO A 280 -15.63 1.07 -13.46
C PRO A 280 -14.10 0.99 -13.43
N TYR A 281 -13.47 1.81 -12.60
CA TYR A 281 -12.00 1.81 -12.45
C TYR A 281 -11.51 0.51 -11.81
N ALA A 282 -12.15 0.01 -10.76
CA ALA A 282 -11.80 -1.26 -10.14
C ALA A 282 -11.92 -2.43 -11.13
N LYS A 283 -12.98 -2.49 -11.92
CA LYS A 283 -13.13 -3.51 -12.98
C LYS A 283 -12.00 -3.45 -14.01
N LYS A 284 -11.63 -2.25 -14.47
CA LYS A 284 -10.52 -2.03 -15.40
C LYS A 284 -9.22 -2.55 -14.81
N GLY A 285 -8.88 -2.13 -13.57
CA GLY A 285 -7.65 -2.52 -12.89
C GLY A 285 -7.55 -4.02 -12.64
N VAL A 286 -8.61 -4.65 -12.13
CA VAL A 286 -8.64 -6.10 -11.89
C VAL A 286 -8.52 -6.88 -13.19
N ALA A 287 -9.17 -6.45 -14.26
CA ALA A 287 -9.05 -7.11 -15.56
C ALA A 287 -7.62 -7.04 -16.09
N HIS A 288 -6.96 -5.89 -15.97
CA HIS A 288 -5.57 -5.71 -16.38
C HIS A 288 -4.61 -6.56 -15.54
N ILE A 289 -4.74 -6.55 -14.20
CA ILE A 289 -3.93 -7.40 -13.30
C ILE A 289 -4.07 -8.87 -13.69
N ARG A 290 -5.29 -9.36 -13.91
CA ARG A 290 -5.52 -10.76 -14.32
C ARG A 290 -4.85 -11.11 -15.64
N ALA A 291 -4.98 -10.23 -16.64
CA ALA A 291 -4.36 -10.44 -17.93
C ALA A 291 -2.83 -10.54 -17.82
N ALA A 292 -2.21 -9.59 -17.12
CA ALA A 292 -0.77 -9.55 -16.92
C ALA A 292 -0.26 -10.75 -16.07
N LEU A 293 -0.97 -11.14 -15.00
CA LEU A 293 -0.63 -12.35 -14.22
C LEU A 293 -0.70 -13.62 -15.06
N LYS A 294 -1.74 -13.74 -15.92
CA LYS A 294 -1.88 -14.89 -16.83
C LYS A 294 -0.74 -14.94 -17.85
N GLU A 295 -0.39 -13.81 -18.43
CA GLU A 295 0.70 -13.71 -19.41
C GLU A 295 2.05 -14.03 -18.77
N ALA A 296 2.30 -13.59 -17.54
CA ALA A 296 3.48 -13.93 -16.74
C ALA A 296 3.50 -15.39 -16.23
N GLY A 297 2.41 -16.18 -16.42
CA GLY A 297 2.30 -17.56 -15.95
C GLY A 297 2.12 -17.69 -14.43
N LEU A 298 1.49 -16.70 -13.79
CA LEU A 298 1.29 -16.63 -12.33
C LEU A 298 -0.19 -16.79 -11.93
N ALA A 299 -1.13 -16.91 -12.88
CA ALA A 299 -2.56 -17.07 -12.64
C ALA A 299 -2.98 -18.53 -12.47
#